data_4af06dba330695275d93a5c42ebb1df3
#
_entry.id   4af06dba330695275d93a5c42ebb1df3
#
_cell.length_a   1.000
_cell.length_b   1.000
_cell.length_c   1.000
_cell.angle_alpha   90.00
_cell.angle_beta   90.00
_cell.angle_gamma   90.00
#
_symmetry.space_group_name_H-M   'P 1'
#
loop_
_entity.id
_entity.type
_entity.pdbx_description
1 polymer ?
#
loop_
_entity_poly.entity_id
_entity_poly.type
_entity_poly.pdbx_seq_one_letter_code
_entity_poly.pdbx_strand_id
1 'polypeptide(L)'
;MTAEKPTSANTQRSHELFERAQKTTPGGVNSPVRGFGSVGGQTRFIQSAHGSQLIDVDGNSYVDLVCSWGPMVHGNAHPKIVEAVEKALRNGLSFGAPTEAEIEIAEHIVKRTSVEEVRMVN
;
A
#
# COMPACT_ATOMS: atom_id res chain seq x y z
N MET A 1 -8.95 39.71 0.41
CA MET A 1 -9.17 38.24 0.57
C MET A 1 -8.00 37.72 1.39
N THR A 2 -8.18 37.56 2.68
CA THR A 2 -7.22 36.95 3.59
C THR A 2 -7.29 35.43 3.36
N ALA A 3 -6.23 34.83 2.79
CA ALA A 3 -6.11 33.38 2.69
C ALA A 3 -6.10 32.83 4.13
N GLU A 4 -7.12 32.06 4.50
CA GLU A 4 -7.10 31.26 5.73
C GLU A 4 -5.85 30.39 5.73
N LYS A 5 -5.06 30.49 6.80
CA LYS A 5 -3.95 29.52 7.04
C LYS A 5 -4.58 28.13 7.08
N PRO A 6 -4.00 27.14 6.36
CA PRO A 6 -4.47 25.79 6.48
C PRO A 6 -4.40 25.36 7.94
N THR A 7 -5.53 24.95 8.51
CA THR A 7 -5.60 24.34 9.83
C THR A 7 -4.62 23.17 9.86
N SER A 8 -3.74 23.14 10.85
CA SER A 8 -2.79 22.03 11.01
C SER A 8 -3.59 20.72 11.07
N ALA A 9 -3.25 19.75 10.18
CA ALA A 9 -3.91 18.45 10.16
C ALA A 9 -3.84 17.80 11.55
N ASN A 10 -4.94 17.20 12.00
CA ASN A 10 -4.93 16.38 13.21
C ASN A 10 -3.94 15.23 13.05
N THR A 11 -3.16 14.91 14.06
CA THR A 11 -2.11 13.87 14.01
C THR A 11 -2.00 13.08 15.30
N GLN A 12 -2.94 13.26 16.19
CA GLN A 12 -2.89 12.70 17.55
C GLN A 12 -2.83 11.18 17.52
N ARG A 13 -3.70 10.54 16.75
CA ARG A 13 -3.73 9.07 16.67
C ARG A 13 -2.49 8.48 16.00
N SER A 14 -1.99 9.14 14.97
CA SER A 14 -0.73 8.78 14.33
C SER A 14 0.45 8.86 15.31
N HIS A 15 0.46 9.88 16.18
CA HIS A 15 1.48 10.02 17.22
C HIS A 15 1.45 8.86 18.23
N GLU A 16 0.28 8.56 18.80
CA GLU A 16 0.09 7.45 19.73
C GLU A 16 0.52 6.09 19.13
N LEU A 17 0.18 5.86 17.85
CA LEU A 17 0.59 4.66 17.14
C LEU A 17 2.10 4.59 16.91
N PHE A 18 2.73 5.72 16.60
CA PHE A 18 4.17 5.77 16.39
C PHE A 18 4.93 5.50 17.70
N GLU A 19 4.52 6.08 18.83
CA GLU A 19 5.09 5.77 20.14
C GLU A 19 4.98 4.29 20.52
N ARG A 20 3.85 3.66 20.18
CA ARG A 20 3.66 2.21 20.37
C ARG A 20 4.58 1.40 19.46
N ALA A 21 4.67 1.79 18.17
CA ALA A 21 5.51 1.11 17.19
C ALA A 21 6.99 1.15 17.57
N GLN A 22 7.50 2.27 18.11
CA GLN A 22 8.89 2.40 18.56
C GLN A 22 9.27 1.43 19.68
N LYS A 23 8.29 0.93 20.45
CA LYS A 23 8.55 -0.05 21.53
C LYS A 23 8.75 -1.47 21.00
N THR A 24 8.32 -1.76 19.77
CA THR A 24 8.27 -3.13 19.22
C THR A 24 8.95 -3.27 17.86
N THR A 25 9.17 -2.16 17.17
CA THR A 25 9.73 -2.16 15.81
C THR A 25 10.88 -1.15 15.75
N PRO A 26 12.08 -1.52 15.29
CA PRO A 26 13.20 -0.61 15.15
C PRO A 26 12.83 0.64 14.33
N GLY A 27 13.02 1.83 14.91
CA GLY A 27 12.64 3.09 14.29
C GLY A 27 11.12 3.32 14.13
N GLY A 28 10.27 2.43 14.68
CA GLY A 28 8.81 2.53 14.62
C GLY A 28 8.19 2.21 13.26
N VAL A 29 8.97 1.69 12.30
CA VAL A 29 8.52 1.38 10.93
C VAL A 29 9.19 0.12 10.39
N ASN A 30 8.46 -0.66 9.58
CA ASN A 30 9.02 -1.86 8.93
C ASN A 30 9.96 -1.53 7.75
N SER A 31 9.96 -0.28 7.29
CA SER A 31 10.91 0.22 6.29
C SER A 31 11.27 1.67 6.62
N PRO A 32 12.56 2.03 6.68
CA PRO A 32 13.01 3.40 7.02
C PRO A 32 12.41 4.48 6.12
N VAL A 33 12.14 4.18 4.87
CA VAL A 33 11.53 5.14 3.92
C VAL A 33 10.07 5.49 4.26
N ARG A 34 9.40 4.71 5.10
CA ARG A 34 8.03 4.98 5.57
C ARG A 34 8.00 5.91 6.79
N GLY A 35 9.14 6.08 7.47
CA GLY A 35 9.29 7.04 8.54
C GLY A 35 9.62 8.43 8.01
N PHE A 36 9.25 9.46 8.75
CA PHE A 36 9.47 10.87 8.35
C PHE A 36 10.81 11.44 8.82
N GLY A 37 11.72 10.59 9.31
CA GLY A 37 13.01 11.03 9.88
C GLY A 37 13.88 11.84 8.93
N SER A 38 13.87 11.55 7.63
CA SER A 38 14.64 12.27 6.60
C SER A 38 14.00 13.56 6.10
N VAL A 39 12.68 13.68 6.22
CA VAL A 39 11.91 14.82 5.67
C VAL A 39 11.34 15.73 6.76
N GLY A 40 11.45 15.30 8.01
CA GLY A 40 10.87 16.00 9.17
C GLY A 40 9.35 15.80 9.27
N GLY A 41 8.81 16.18 10.43
CA GLY A 41 7.38 16.01 10.72
C GLY A 41 7.08 14.66 11.37
N GLN A 42 5.82 14.28 11.37
CA GLN A 42 5.31 13.08 12.06
C GLN A 42 4.86 12.04 11.06
N THR A 43 5.27 10.77 11.29
CA THR A 43 4.84 9.61 10.52
C THR A 43 3.30 9.50 10.53
N ARG A 44 2.70 9.31 9.35
CA ARG A 44 1.27 9.07 9.18
C ARG A 44 0.99 7.58 9.12
N PHE A 45 -0.09 7.16 9.78
CA PHE A 45 -0.58 5.79 9.72
C PHE A 45 -1.83 5.77 8.85
N ILE A 46 -1.77 5.07 7.74
CA ILE A 46 -2.87 5.00 6.78
C ILE A 46 -3.89 3.97 7.26
N GLN A 47 -5.16 4.34 7.25
CA GLN A 47 -6.29 3.51 7.62
C GLN A 47 -6.94 2.86 6.39
N SER A 48 -7.06 3.60 5.30
CA SER A 48 -7.70 3.14 4.08
C SER A 48 -7.18 3.89 2.86
N ALA A 49 -7.41 3.30 1.68
CA ALA A 49 -7.07 3.92 0.42
C ALA A 49 -8.11 3.56 -0.64
N HIS A 50 -8.44 4.49 -1.53
CA HIS A 50 -9.36 4.27 -2.64
C HIS A 50 -9.00 5.15 -3.83
N GLY A 51 -8.87 4.57 -5.02
CA GLY A 51 -8.41 5.30 -6.20
C GLY A 51 -7.08 6.00 -5.94
N SER A 52 -7.03 7.31 -6.08
CA SER A 52 -5.86 8.16 -5.82
C SER A 52 -5.82 8.74 -4.40
N GLN A 53 -6.68 8.32 -3.50
CA GLN A 53 -6.78 8.89 -2.15
C GLN A 53 -6.28 7.92 -1.09
N LEU A 54 -5.51 8.45 -0.13
CA LEU A 54 -5.16 7.80 1.13
C LEU A 54 -5.88 8.51 2.28
N ILE A 55 -6.43 7.77 3.22
CA ILE A 55 -7.02 8.30 4.45
C ILE A 55 -6.19 7.79 5.63
N ASP A 56 -5.69 8.71 6.45
CA ASP A 56 -4.97 8.34 7.67
C ASP A 56 -5.92 8.03 8.85
N VAL A 57 -5.34 7.51 9.92
CA VAL A 57 -6.10 7.17 11.15
C VAL A 57 -6.65 8.38 11.90
N ASP A 58 -6.22 9.57 11.53
CA ASP A 58 -6.68 10.86 12.07
C ASP A 58 -7.78 11.49 11.19
N GLY A 59 -8.16 10.83 10.08
CA GLY A 59 -9.19 11.27 9.15
C GLY A 59 -8.73 12.26 8.08
N ASN A 60 -7.42 12.51 7.96
CA ASN A 60 -6.90 13.37 6.90
C ASN A 60 -6.82 12.61 5.57
N SER A 61 -7.13 13.31 4.49
CA SER A 61 -7.06 12.78 3.12
C SER A 61 -5.84 13.31 2.38
N TYR A 62 -5.17 12.44 1.63
CA TYR A 62 -3.98 12.74 0.84
C TYR A 62 -4.12 12.18 -0.57
N VAL A 63 -3.51 12.85 -1.55
CA VAL A 63 -3.33 12.25 -2.88
C VAL A 63 -2.16 11.28 -2.83
N ASP A 64 -2.37 10.06 -3.26
CA ASP A 64 -1.34 9.01 -3.33
C ASP A 64 -0.45 9.23 -4.57
N LEU A 65 0.71 9.83 -4.37
CA LEU A 65 1.75 10.00 -5.39
C LEU A 65 2.82 8.90 -5.34
N VAL A 66 2.69 7.95 -4.39
CA VAL A 66 3.66 6.86 -4.18
C VAL A 66 3.20 5.58 -4.87
N CYS A 67 1.89 5.34 -4.96
CA CYS A 67 1.29 4.18 -5.62
C CYS A 67 1.89 2.85 -5.14
N SER A 68 2.14 2.74 -3.81
CA SER A 68 2.78 1.57 -3.16
C SER A 68 4.13 1.16 -3.80
N TRP A 69 4.89 2.13 -4.31
CA TRP A 69 6.18 1.94 -5.01
C TRP A 69 6.06 1.20 -6.35
N GLY A 70 4.93 1.39 -7.04
CA GLY A 70 4.71 0.94 -8.41
C GLY A 70 3.52 0.00 -8.63
N PRO A 71 3.13 -0.92 -7.71
CA PRO A 71 2.09 -1.90 -8.01
C PRO A 71 0.67 -1.32 -8.15
N MET A 72 0.38 -0.12 -7.63
CA MET A 72 -0.97 0.45 -7.66
C MET A 72 -1.31 1.16 -8.98
N VAL A 73 -1.04 0.53 -10.12
CA VAL A 73 -1.24 1.07 -11.49
C VAL A 73 -2.71 1.44 -11.75
N HIS A 74 -3.65 0.70 -11.17
CA HIS A 74 -5.09 0.94 -11.30
C HIS A 74 -5.68 1.80 -10.16
N GLY A 75 -4.83 2.35 -9.30
CA GLY A 75 -5.24 3.01 -8.07
C GLY A 75 -5.51 2.02 -6.94
N ASN A 76 -5.73 2.58 -5.74
CA ASN A 76 -5.99 1.80 -4.54
C ASN A 76 -7.40 1.19 -4.57
N ALA A 77 -7.54 -0.02 -4.06
CA ALA A 77 -8.80 -0.74 -3.91
C ALA A 77 -9.66 -0.73 -5.19
N HIS A 78 -9.05 -0.96 -6.37
CA HIS A 78 -9.78 -1.01 -7.63
C HIS A 78 -10.87 -2.10 -7.60
N PRO A 79 -12.16 -1.79 -7.88
CA PRO A 79 -13.28 -2.70 -7.61
C PRO A 79 -13.12 -4.09 -8.23
N LYS A 80 -12.69 -4.18 -9.49
CA LYS A 80 -12.48 -5.48 -10.16
C LYS A 80 -11.36 -6.30 -9.55
N ILE A 81 -10.32 -5.64 -9.02
CA ILE A 81 -9.21 -6.33 -8.34
C ILE A 81 -9.68 -6.84 -6.98
N VAL A 82 -10.40 -6.01 -6.22
CA VAL A 82 -10.98 -6.41 -4.93
C VAL A 82 -11.89 -7.61 -5.11
N GLU A 83 -12.83 -7.58 -6.06
CA GLU A 83 -13.73 -8.68 -6.37
C GLU A 83 -12.97 -9.99 -6.72
N ALA A 84 -11.94 -9.89 -7.57
CA ALA A 84 -11.12 -11.05 -7.94
C ALA A 84 -10.36 -11.64 -6.74
N VAL A 85 -9.81 -10.78 -5.87
CA VAL A 85 -9.12 -11.19 -4.65
C VAL A 85 -10.09 -11.84 -3.66
N GLU A 86 -11.28 -11.26 -3.45
CA GLU A 86 -12.31 -11.83 -2.58
C GLU A 86 -12.76 -13.23 -3.04
N LYS A 87 -12.87 -13.43 -4.36
CA LYS A 87 -13.17 -14.74 -4.94
C LYS A 87 -12.05 -15.74 -4.69
N ALA A 88 -10.79 -15.35 -4.93
CA ALA A 88 -9.63 -16.21 -4.73
C ALA A 88 -9.42 -16.56 -3.25
N LEU A 89 -9.64 -15.60 -2.36
CA LEU A 89 -9.48 -15.76 -0.91
C LEU A 89 -10.27 -16.94 -0.33
N ARG A 90 -11.44 -17.24 -0.88
CA ARG A 90 -12.29 -18.35 -0.44
C ARG A 90 -11.65 -19.73 -0.68
N ASN A 91 -10.69 -19.82 -1.60
CA ASN A 91 -9.97 -21.06 -1.93
C ASN A 91 -8.61 -21.18 -1.20
N GLY A 92 -8.21 -20.14 -0.45
CA GLY A 92 -6.91 -20.03 0.21
C GLY A 92 -5.94 -19.11 -0.54
N LEU A 93 -4.92 -18.65 0.17
CA LEU A 93 -3.95 -17.66 -0.35
C LEU A 93 -2.55 -18.24 -0.61
N SER A 94 -2.24 -19.43 -0.05
CA SER A 94 -0.92 -20.04 -0.20
C SER A 94 -1.03 -21.54 0.04
N PHE A 95 -0.45 -22.34 -0.85
CA PHE A 95 -0.63 -23.79 -0.84
C PHE A 95 0.68 -24.59 -0.68
N GLY A 96 1.83 -23.95 -0.80
CA GLY A 96 3.12 -24.69 -0.84
C GLY A 96 3.23 -25.63 -2.02
N ALA A 97 2.44 -25.43 -3.09
CA ALA A 97 2.36 -26.24 -4.30
C ALA A 97 2.01 -25.34 -5.50
N PRO A 98 2.32 -25.77 -6.74
CA PRO A 98 1.97 -25.01 -7.94
C PRO A 98 0.45 -24.81 -8.07
N THR A 99 0.06 -23.69 -8.68
CA THR A 99 -1.33 -23.34 -8.94
C THR A 99 -1.53 -22.98 -10.41
N GLU A 100 -2.76 -23.11 -10.90
CA GLU A 100 -3.13 -22.72 -12.26
C GLU A 100 -2.88 -21.23 -12.50
N ALA A 101 -3.18 -20.39 -11.52
CA ALA A 101 -2.98 -18.93 -11.60
C ALA A 101 -1.52 -18.51 -11.84
N GLU A 102 -0.54 -19.29 -11.33
CA GLU A 102 0.88 -19.04 -11.61
C GLU A 102 1.23 -19.27 -13.08
N ILE A 103 0.63 -20.29 -13.69
CA ILE A 103 0.80 -20.60 -15.11
C ILE A 103 0.17 -19.50 -15.96
N GLU A 104 -1.08 -19.15 -15.66
CA GLU A 104 -1.82 -18.11 -16.39
C GLU A 104 -1.09 -16.75 -16.39
N ILE A 105 -0.56 -16.32 -15.24
CA ILE A 105 0.18 -15.05 -15.18
C ILE A 105 1.50 -15.12 -15.96
N ALA A 106 2.22 -16.23 -15.91
CA ALA A 106 3.44 -16.43 -16.69
C ALA A 106 3.15 -16.38 -18.20
N GLU A 107 2.12 -17.08 -18.67
CA GLU A 107 1.66 -17.05 -20.07
C GLU A 107 1.28 -15.63 -20.50
N HIS A 108 0.59 -14.89 -19.64
CA HIS A 108 0.22 -13.50 -19.91
C HIS A 108 1.43 -12.58 -20.07
N ILE A 109 2.48 -12.76 -19.28
CA ILE A 109 3.72 -11.98 -19.38
C ILE A 109 4.47 -12.35 -20.67
N VAL A 110 4.72 -13.63 -20.92
CA VAL A 110 5.40 -14.11 -22.14
C VAL A 110 4.70 -13.63 -23.40
N LYS A 111 3.37 -13.74 -23.46
CA LYS A 111 2.59 -13.30 -24.62
C LYS A 111 2.68 -11.80 -24.92
N ARG A 112 2.96 -10.96 -23.93
CA ARG A 112 2.94 -9.48 -24.03
C ARG A 112 4.30 -8.84 -24.04
N THR A 113 5.35 -9.62 -23.87
CA THR A 113 6.73 -9.14 -23.79
C THR A 113 7.64 -9.96 -24.68
N SER A 114 8.92 -9.61 -24.73
CA SER A 114 9.95 -10.38 -25.45
C SER A 114 10.62 -11.46 -24.61
N VAL A 115 10.18 -11.69 -23.37
CA VAL A 115 10.75 -12.74 -22.52
C VAL A 115 10.20 -14.10 -22.93
N GLU A 116 11.03 -15.13 -22.86
CA GLU A 116 10.67 -16.51 -23.23
C GLU A 116 10.12 -17.32 -22.05
N GLU A 117 10.61 -17.06 -20.86
CA GLU A 117 10.21 -17.74 -19.61
C GLU A 117 10.13 -16.76 -18.44
N VAL A 118 9.27 -17.04 -17.47
CA VAL A 118 9.05 -16.22 -16.25
C VAL A 118 9.04 -17.09 -15.00
N ARG A 119 9.76 -16.65 -13.98
CA ARG A 119 9.66 -17.21 -12.63
C ARG A 119 9.30 -16.13 -11.63
N MET A 120 8.23 -16.36 -10.86
CA MET A 120 7.87 -15.48 -9.74
C MET A 120 8.81 -15.76 -8.56
N VAL A 121 9.40 -14.69 -7.99
CA VAL A 121 10.33 -14.76 -6.84
C VAL A 121 9.98 -13.65 -5.83
N ASN A 122 10.42 -13.80 -4.57
CA ASN A 122 10.31 -12.78 -3.52
C ASN A 122 11.44 -11.78 -3.64
#